data_c26520e5d29f5c40b5e99403ce443188
#
_entry.id   c26520e5d29f5c40b5e99403ce443188
#
_cell.length_a   1.000
_cell.length_b   1.000
_cell.length_c   1.000
_cell.angle_alpha   90.00
_cell.angle_beta   90.00
_cell.angle_gamma   90.00
#
_symmetry.space_group_name_H-M   'P 1'
#
loop_
_entity.id
_entity.type
_entity.pdbx_description
1 polymer ?
#
loop_
_entity_poly.entity_id
_entity_poly.type
_entity_poly.pdbx_seq_one_letter_code
_entity_poly.pdbx_strand_id
1 'polypeptide(L)'
;MNKLEVKVWAVLACIFGVLGGACLTWAPIRFGAVFLGALAVGCAGEAIMVAYAERSAVCRRVAVLGRVLFGLFLASFVGIQGLILSGERTDDAVYGADYVLVLGAHIYPDRPSAALQSRLDVAAALLEQNPDAKLVLCGGQGPDEVMPEAHMMERYLLEQGVPAHALLIEDKSSNTIQNIANAKAEFDLAGRRTAVITNEFHLARARRLMEQAGLENAGMPAPTPYLSLRLVSHLREYCSTLGLILTGRYF
;
A
#
# COMPACT_ATOMS: atom_id res chain seq x y z
N MET A 1 36.74 14.25 16.99
CA MET A 1 35.89 13.13 16.52
C MET A 1 34.58 13.12 17.29
N ASN A 2 33.47 13.33 16.65
CA ASN A 2 32.16 13.31 17.34
C ASN A 2 31.74 11.86 17.62
N LYS A 3 32.33 11.30 18.72
CA LYS A 3 32.06 9.90 19.13
C LYS A 3 30.56 9.62 19.37
N LEU A 4 29.80 10.63 19.74
CA LEU A 4 28.35 10.48 19.97
C LEU A 4 27.63 10.27 18.63
N GLU A 5 27.97 11.08 17.64
CA GLU A 5 27.35 10.98 16.31
C GLU A 5 27.62 9.62 15.63
N VAL A 6 28.87 9.14 15.68
CA VAL A 6 29.21 7.78 15.20
C VAL A 6 28.38 6.70 15.91
N LYS A 7 28.23 6.81 17.24
CA LYS A 7 27.42 5.86 18.01
C LYS A 7 25.94 5.90 17.59
N VAL A 8 25.38 7.09 17.38
CA VAL A 8 23.98 7.23 16.94
C VAL A 8 23.75 6.53 15.63
N TRP A 9 24.59 6.78 14.61
CA TRP A 9 24.45 6.12 13.31
C TRP A 9 24.66 4.61 13.37
N ALA A 10 25.62 4.15 14.18
CA ALA A 10 25.83 2.71 14.38
C ALA A 10 24.63 2.03 15.06
N VAL A 11 24.03 2.67 16.07
CA VAL A 11 22.82 2.15 16.72
C VAL A 11 21.65 2.09 15.76
N LEU A 12 21.44 3.13 14.95
CA LEU A 12 20.39 3.12 13.91
C LEU A 12 20.61 1.99 12.89
N ALA A 13 21.85 1.78 12.45
CA ALA A 13 22.20 0.68 11.56
C ALA A 13 21.86 -0.68 12.17
N CYS A 14 22.20 -0.90 13.46
CA CYS A 14 21.84 -2.12 14.17
C CYS A 14 20.33 -2.30 14.31
N ILE A 15 19.58 -1.27 14.68
CA ILE A 15 18.13 -1.33 14.82
C ILE A 15 17.48 -1.70 13.47
N PHE A 16 17.80 -1.01 12.40
CA PHE A 16 17.25 -1.31 11.09
C PHE A 16 17.69 -2.68 10.58
N GLY A 17 18.92 -3.12 10.87
CA GLY A 17 19.41 -4.44 10.51
C GLY A 17 18.65 -5.56 11.22
N VAL A 18 18.41 -5.44 12.51
CA VAL A 18 17.64 -6.43 13.31
C VAL A 18 16.18 -6.48 12.84
N LEU A 19 15.54 -5.32 12.69
CA LEU A 19 14.14 -5.25 12.23
C LEU A 19 14.01 -5.78 10.80
N GLY A 20 14.95 -5.44 9.91
CA GLY A 20 15.00 -5.98 8.55
C GLY A 20 15.19 -7.50 8.53
N GLY A 21 16.09 -8.02 9.37
CA GLY A 21 16.29 -9.46 9.54
C GLY A 21 15.02 -10.17 10.01
N ALA A 22 14.28 -9.58 10.95
CA ALA A 22 12.99 -10.12 11.40
C ALA A 22 11.95 -10.20 10.26
N CYS A 23 11.99 -9.28 9.29
CA CYS A 23 11.09 -9.32 8.13
C CYS A 23 11.37 -10.48 7.16
N LEU A 24 12.49 -11.20 7.28
CA LEU A 24 12.79 -12.38 6.44
C LEU A 24 11.98 -13.62 6.84
N THR A 25 11.46 -13.66 8.07
CA THR A 25 10.80 -14.84 8.64
C THR A 25 9.45 -15.16 8.02
N TRP A 26 8.80 -14.20 7.37
CA TRP A 26 7.48 -14.36 6.79
C TRP A 26 7.36 -13.68 5.43
N ALA A 27 6.99 -14.42 4.38
CA ALA A 27 6.97 -13.96 2.99
C ALA A 27 6.21 -12.64 2.77
N PRO A 28 5.00 -12.41 3.33
CA PRO A 28 4.25 -11.18 3.11
C PRO A 28 4.94 -9.90 3.57
N ILE A 29 5.92 -10.00 4.49
CA ILE A 29 6.64 -8.82 5.02
C ILE A 29 8.09 -8.70 4.52
N ARG A 30 8.53 -9.54 3.57
CA ARG A 30 9.91 -9.53 3.04
C ARG A 30 10.32 -8.19 2.41
N PHE A 31 9.38 -7.39 1.92
CA PHE A 31 9.67 -6.04 1.45
C PHE A 31 10.33 -5.19 2.55
N GLY A 32 9.89 -5.36 3.82
CA GLY A 32 10.49 -4.70 4.97
C GLY A 32 11.98 -5.03 5.14
N ALA A 33 12.40 -6.26 4.81
CA ALA A 33 13.80 -6.65 4.88
C ALA A 33 14.67 -5.84 3.90
N VAL A 34 14.20 -5.64 2.67
CA VAL A 34 14.91 -4.85 1.66
C VAL A 34 14.96 -3.38 2.08
N PHE A 35 13.83 -2.81 2.47
CA PHE A 35 13.71 -1.40 2.84
C PHE A 35 14.56 -1.05 4.07
N LEU A 36 14.39 -1.80 5.16
CA LEU A 36 15.13 -1.58 6.40
C LEU A 36 16.61 -1.96 6.26
N GLY A 37 16.92 -2.99 5.47
CA GLY A 37 18.29 -3.36 5.14
C GLY A 37 19.04 -2.25 4.40
N ALA A 38 18.39 -1.59 3.43
CA ALA A 38 18.98 -0.43 2.74
C ALA A 38 19.25 0.74 3.71
N LEU A 39 18.32 1.02 4.64
CA LEU A 39 18.53 2.02 5.69
C LEU A 39 19.67 1.63 6.62
N ALA A 40 19.79 0.35 7.01
CA ALA A 40 20.87 -0.14 7.85
C ALA A 40 22.24 0.07 7.19
N VAL A 41 22.36 -0.28 5.91
CA VAL A 41 23.61 -0.06 5.13
C VAL A 41 23.93 1.42 5.00
N GLY A 42 22.95 2.27 4.73
CA GLY A 42 23.11 3.72 4.68
C GLY A 42 23.60 4.31 5.99
N CYS A 43 23.00 3.92 7.12
CA CYS A 43 23.40 4.37 8.45
C CYS A 43 24.80 3.86 8.84
N ALA A 44 25.15 2.63 8.48
CA ALA A 44 26.50 2.09 8.70
C ALA A 44 27.55 2.85 7.90
N GLY A 45 27.26 3.13 6.62
CA GLY A 45 28.12 3.97 5.77
C GLY A 45 28.32 5.37 6.35
N GLU A 46 27.24 6.00 6.83
CA GLU A 46 27.32 7.33 7.47
C GLU A 46 28.17 7.29 8.75
N ALA A 47 28.03 6.27 9.59
CA ALA A 47 28.87 6.09 10.78
C ALA A 47 30.36 6.03 10.42
N ILE A 48 30.71 5.33 9.33
CA ILE A 48 32.09 5.24 8.79
C ILE A 48 32.55 6.62 8.29
N MET A 49 31.75 7.30 7.48
CA MET A 49 32.10 8.61 6.93
C MET A 49 32.33 9.65 8.04
N VAL A 50 31.48 9.68 9.06
CA VAL A 50 31.65 10.55 10.24
C VAL A 50 32.92 10.20 11.02
N ALA A 51 33.24 8.92 11.21
CA ALA A 51 34.47 8.48 11.92
C ALA A 51 35.76 8.96 11.22
N TYR A 52 35.74 9.05 9.89
CA TYR A 52 36.91 9.49 9.09
C TYR A 52 36.86 10.97 8.68
N ALA A 53 35.83 11.72 9.05
CA ALA A 53 35.60 13.10 8.63
C ALA A 53 36.72 14.08 9.01
N GLU A 54 37.44 13.83 10.14
CA GLU A 54 38.57 14.66 10.55
C GLU A 54 39.84 14.39 9.73
N ARG A 55 39.96 13.17 9.19
CA ARG A 55 41.14 12.73 8.42
C ARG A 55 41.01 12.97 6.93
N SER A 56 39.78 13.13 6.42
CA SER A 56 39.49 13.24 4.99
C SER A 56 38.41 14.27 4.70
N ALA A 57 38.75 15.26 3.87
CA ALA A 57 37.78 16.25 3.39
C ALA A 57 36.64 15.58 2.56
N VAL A 58 36.95 14.49 1.86
CA VAL A 58 35.95 13.73 1.11
C VAL A 58 34.96 13.09 2.06
N CYS A 59 35.43 12.37 3.09
CA CYS A 59 34.55 11.73 4.08
C CYS A 59 33.64 12.78 4.77
N ARG A 60 34.19 13.95 5.09
CA ARG A 60 33.40 15.03 5.67
C ARG A 60 32.29 15.51 4.73
N ARG A 61 32.56 15.69 3.44
CA ARG A 61 31.53 16.09 2.45
C ARG A 61 30.47 15.02 2.25
N VAL A 62 30.88 13.77 2.16
CA VAL A 62 29.96 12.62 2.02
C VAL A 62 29.06 12.50 3.24
N ALA A 63 29.62 12.64 4.48
CA ALA A 63 28.85 12.65 5.70
C ALA A 63 27.82 13.81 5.75
N VAL A 64 28.20 15.03 5.28
CA VAL A 64 27.21 16.13 5.20
C VAL A 64 26.09 15.78 4.22
N LEU A 65 26.44 15.27 3.03
CA LEU A 65 25.44 14.85 2.03
C LEU A 65 24.54 13.74 2.55
N GLY A 66 25.08 12.73 3.22
CA GLY A 66 24.32 11.63 3.82
C GLY A 66 23.29 12.13 4.83
N ARG A 67 23.67 13.07 5.71
CA ARG A 67 22.74 13.68 6.67
C ARG A 67 21.64 14.48 5.98
N VAL A 68 21.96 15.24 4.95
CA VAL A 68 20.96 15.99 4.17
C VAL A 68 19.98 15.01 3.50
N LEU A 69 20.48 13.96 2.84
CA LEU A 69 19.62 12.95 2.21
C LEU A 69 18.75 12.21 3.22
N PHE A 70 19.30 11.85 4.38
CA PHE A 70 18.53 11.23 5.45
C PHE A 70 17.46 12.17 6.02
N GLY A 71 17.77 13.46 6.18
CA GLY A 71 16.81 14.48 6.59
C GLY A 71 15.67 14.65 5.58
N LEU A 72 15.98 14.69 4.28
CA LEU A 72 14.98 14.73 3.21
C LEU A 72 14.12 13.47 3.18
N PHE A 73 14.74 12.30 3.37
CA PHE A 73 14.01 11.04 3.50
C PHE A 73 13.02 11.09 4.67
N LEU A 74 13.46 11.51 5.87
CA LEU A 74 12.58 11.60 7.04
C LEU A 74 11.43 12.59 6.81
N ALA A 75 11.71 13.76 6.25
CA ALA A 75 10.69 14.76 5.95
C ALA A 75 9.64 14.21 4.96
N SER A 76 10.09 13.59 3.85
CA SER A 76 9.19 12.97 2.88
C SER A 76 8.43 11.79 3.47
N PHE A 77 9.09 10.97 4.31
CA PHE A 77 8.46 9.83 4.98
C PHE A 77 7.34 10.29 5.91
N VAL A 78 7.60 11.26 6.78
CA VAL A 78 6.60 11.81 7.70
C VAL A 78 5.44 12.45 6.93
N GLY A 79 5.73 13.25 5.89
CA GLY A 79 4.70 13.88 5.06
C GLY A 79 3.79 12.87 4.36
N ILE A 80 4.39 11.85 3.71
CA ILE A 80 3.62 10.81 3.02
C ILE A 80 2.86 9.91 4.02
N GLN A 81 3.45 9.57 5.18
CA GLN A 81 2.72 8.83 6.21
C GLN A 81 1.53 9.64 6.75
N GLY A 82 1.69 10.94 6.93
CA GLY A 82 0.58 11.83 7.28
C GLY A 82 -0.55 11.80 6.25
N LEU A 83 -0.21 11.80 4.96
CA LEU A 83 -1.17 11.68 3.86
C LEU A 83 -1.89 10.32 3.89
N ILE A 84 -1.15 9.21 4.06
CA ILE A 84 -1.73 7.86 4.16
C ILE A 84 -2.72 7.80 5.32
N LEU A 85 -2.28 8.19 6.53
CA LEU A 85 -3.09 8.16 7.74
C LEU A 85 -4.35 9.06 7.66
N SER A 86 -4.26 10.19 6.96
CA SER A 86 -5.42 11.07 6.75
C SER A 86 -6.52 10.44 5.90
N GLY A 87 -6.15 9.48 5.05
CA GLY A 87 -7.08 8.76 4.17
C GLY A 87 -7.70 7.51 4.77
N GLU A 88 -7.31 7.07 5.96
CA GLU A 88 -7.77 5.81 6.59
C GLU A 88 -9.20 5.87 7.17
N ARG A 89 -9.99 6.85 6.80
CA ARG A 89 -11.35 7.03 7.35
C ARG A 89 -12.41 6.58 6.35
N THR A 90 -13.46 5.95 6.90
CA THR A 90 -14.68 5.67 6.14
C THR A 90 -15.34 7.00 5.75
N ASP A 91 -15.76 7.07 4.50
CA ASP A 91 -16.60 8.14 4.00
C ASP A 91 -18.07 7.64 3.97
N ASP A 92 -18.97 8.33 4.63
CA ASP A 92 -20.38 7.92 4.71
C ASP A 92 -21.06 7.83 3.33
N ALA A 93 -20.54 8.52 2.32
CA ALA A 93 -21.02 8.42 0.95
C ALA A 93 -20.90 6.99 0.35
N VAL A 94 -20.07 6.12 0.93
CA VAL A 94 -19.96 4.70 0.53
C VAL A 94 -21.31 3.97 0.63
N TYR A 95 -22.11 4.29 1.64
CA TYR A 95 -23.42 3.64 1.84
C TYR A 95 -24.49 4.04 0.82
N GLY A 96 -24.22 5.07 0.02
CA GLY A 96 -25.07 5.50 -1.10
C GLY A 96 -24.51 5.18 -2.47
N ALA A 97 -23.36 4.47 -2.57
CA ALA A 97 -22.73 4.15 -3.83
C ALA A 97 -23.55 3.13 -4.64
N ASP A 98 -23.62 3.33 -5.96
CA ASP A 98 -24.22 2.37 -6.89
C ASP A 98 -23.23 1.26 -7.25
N TYR A 99 -21.93 1.59 -7.30
CA TYR A 99 -20.84 0.68 -7.61
C TYR A 99 -19.71 0.82 -6.60
N VAL A 100 -19.22 -0.29 -6.09
CA VAL A 100 -18.14 -0.33 -5.11
C VAL A 100 -16.99 -1.17 -5.66
N LEU A 101 -15.87 -0.52 -5.99
CA LEU A 101 -14.66 -1.20 -6.45
C LEU A 101 -13.98 -1.86 -5.27
N VAL A 102 -13.86 -3.18 -5.29
CA VAL A 102 -13.10 -3.95 -4.31
C VAL A 102 -11.75 -4.31 -4.93
N LEU A 103 -10.68 -3.68 -4.44
CA LEU A 103 -9.36 -3.86 -5.04
C LEU A 103 -8.71 -5.16 -4.57
N GLY A 104 -8.10 -5.89 -5.49
CA GLY A 104 -7.31 -7.07 -5.21
C GLY A 104 -6.05 -6.80 -4.40
N ALA A 105 -5.48 -7.84 -3.80
CA ALA A 105 -4.25 -7.73 -3.00
C ALA A 105 -3.26 -8.87 -3.28
N HIS A 106 -3.67 -10.09 -3.12
CA HIS A 106 -2.94 -11.32 -3.44
C HIS A 106 -3.81 -12.52 -3.10
N ILE A 107 -3.64 -13.62 -3.83
CA ILE A 107 -4.29 -14.89 -3.55
C ILE A 107 -3.27 -16.01 -3.34
N TYR A 108 -3.66 -17.01 -2.54
CA TYR A 108 -3.05 -18.33 -2.51
C TYR A 108 -3.81 -19.28 -3.45
N PRO A 109 -3.29 -20.46 -3.77
CA PRO A 109 -3.97 -21.38 -4.71
C PRO A 109 -5.40 -21.74 -4.31
N ASP A 110 -5.71 -21.74 -3.02
CA ASP A 110 -6.96 -22.22 -2.44
C ASP A 110 -7.81 -21.13 -1.76
N ARG A 111 -7.24 -19.96 -1.49
CA ARG A 111 -7.91 -18.90 -0.71
C ARG A 111 -7.34 -17.51 -0.96
N PRO A 112 -8.10 -16.44 -0.63
CA PRO A 112 -7.55 -15.09 -0.58
C PRO A 112 -6.48 -14.95 0.50
N SER A 113 -5.55 -14.01 0.32
CA SER A 113 -4.65 -13.58 1.41
C SER A 113 -5.48 -12.93 2.54
N ALA A 114 -4.92 -12.90 3.75
CA ALA A 114 -5.61 -12.28 4.89
C ALA A 114 -5.99 -10.81 4.65
N ALA A 115 -5.18 -10.06 3.90
CA ALA A 115 -5.48 -8.69 3.52
C ALA A 115 -6.65 -8.61 2.53
N LEU A 116 -6.67 -9.51 1.52
CA LEU A 116 -7.77 -9.58 0.57
C LEU A 116 -9.06 -10.06 1.25
N GLN A 117 -8.98 -11.08 2.08
CA GLN A 117 -10.13 -11.57 2.84
C GLN A 117 -10.80 -10.45 3.64
N SER A 118 -10.02 -9.65 4.36
CA SER A 118 -10.55 -8.51 5.12
C SER A 118 -11.31 -7.50 4.23
N ARG A 119 -10.86 -7.26 2.99
CA ARG A 119 -11.59 -6.42 2.03
C ARG A 119 -12.92 -7.04 1.62
N LEU A 120 -12.93 -8.35 1.39
CA LEU A 120 -14.13 -9.09 1.00
C LEU A 120 -15.16 -9.14 2.12
N ASP A 121 -14.71 -9.33 3.37
CA ASP A 121 -15.59 -9.30 4.55
C ASP A 121 -16.25 -7.92 4.72
N VAL A 122 -15.48 -6.84 4.52
CA VAL A 122 -16.02 -5.47 4.55
C VAL A 122 -16.99 -5.23 3.37
N ALA A 123 -16.71 -5.77 2.20
CA ALA A 123 -17.57 -5.64 1.03
C ALA A 123 -18.91 -6.39 1.22
N ALA A 124 -18.86 -7.60 1.78
CA ALA A 124 -20.06 -8.35 2.12
C ALA A 124 -20.92 -7.61 3.15
N ALA A 125 -20.31 -7.11 4.23
CA ALA A 125 -21.01 -6.33 5.26
C ALA A 125 -21.60 -5.00 4.73
N LEU A 126 -20.95 -4.38 3.72
CA LEU A 126 -21.50 -3.20 3.06
C LEU A 126 -22.79 -3.53 2.28
N LEU A 127 -22.84 -4.65 1.57
CA LEU A 127 -24.03 -5.06 0.83
C LEU A 127 -25.24 -5.34 1.74
N GLU A 128 -25.04 -5.74 2.99
CA GLU A 128 -26.15 -5.86 3.96
C GLU A 128 -26.79 -4.49 4.25
N GLN A 129 -26.02 -3.41 4.18
CA GLN A 129 -26.47 -2.03 4.42
C GLN A 129 -26.88 -1.30 3.14
N ASN A 130 -26.37 -1.72 1.99
CA ASN A 130 -26.68 -1.19 0.67
C ASN A 130 -26.89 -2.34 -0.35
N PRO A 131 -28.04 -3.04 -0.28
CA PRO A 131 -28.31 -4.25 -1.08
C PRO A 131 -28.38 -4.02 -2.59
N ASP A 132 -28.65 -2.78 -3.02
CA ASP A 132 -28.74 -2.43 -4.43
C ASP A 132 -27.37 -2.14 -5.09
N ALA A 133 -26.31 -2.00 -4.30
CA ALA A 133 -24.96 -1.76 -4.81
C ALA A 133 -24.42 -2.96 -5.59
N LYS A 134 -23.54 -2.68 -6.57
CA LYS A 134 -22.76 -3.68 -7.28
C LYS A 134 -21.31 -3.63 -6.80
N LEU A 135 -20.76 -4.80 -6.46
CA LEU A 135 -19.33 -4.96 -6.16
C LEU A 135 -18.57 -5.23 -7.44
N VAL A 136 -17.68 -4.32 -7.81
CA VAL A 136 -16.76 -4.50 -8.93
C VAL A 136 -15.47 -5.11 -8.38
N LEU A 137 -15.27 -6.41 -8.58
CA LEU A 137 -14.12 -7.16 -8.09
C LEU A 137 -12.95 -6.94 -9.05
N CYS A 138 -11.95 -6.17 -8.64
CA CYS A 138 -10.86 -5.73 -9.49
C CYS A 138 -9.56 -6.46 -9.12
N GLY A 139 -9.05 -7.27 -10.06
CA GLY A 139 -7.78 -7.94 -9.87
C GLY A 139 -7.52 -9.01 -10.95
N GLY A 140 -6.52 -8.75 -11.79
CA GLY A 140 -6.02 -9.74 -12.76
C GLY A 140 -5.12 -10.76 -12.10
N GLN A 141 -4.44 -11.58 -12.90
CA GLN A 141 -3.57 -12.63 -12.44
C GLN A 141 -2.15 -12.13 -12.21
N GLY A 142 -1.67 -12.22 -10.98
CA GLY A 142 -0.27 -11.98 -10.65
C GLY A 142 0.65 -13.10 -11.17
N PRO A 143 1.99 -12.82 -11.29
CA PRO A 143 2.93 -13.79 -11.86
C PRO A 143 3.04 -15.09 -11.06
N ASP A 144 2.76 -15.06 -9.77
CA ASP A 144 2.84 -16.20 -8.85
C ASP A 144 1.45 -16.77 -8.49
N GLU A 145 0.40 -16.35 -9.21
CA GLU A 145 -0.99 -16.71 -8.92
C GLU A 145 -1.52 -17.72 -9.93
N VAL A 146 -2.40 -18.60 -9.47
CA VAL A 146 -2.97 -19.71 -10.27
C VAL A 146 -4.17 -19.26 -11.10
N MET A 147 -4.77 -18.11 -10.78
CA MET A 147 -5.93 -17.52 -11.46
C MET A 147 -5.96 -16.00 -11.20
N PRO A 148 -6.77 -15.23 -11.95
CA PRO A 148 -7.02 -13.82 -11.61
C PRO A 148 -7.60 -13.66 -10.20
N GLU A 149 -7.13 -12.64 -9.46
CA GLU A 149 -7.60 -12.36 -8.09
C GLU A 149 -9.13 -12.17 -8.04
N ALA A 150 -9.71 -11.51 -9.06
CA ALA A 150 -11.15 -11.24 -9.13
C ALA A 150 -12.00 -12.53 -9.10
N HIS A 151 -11.56 -13.63 -9.71
CA HIS A 151 -12.26 -14.92 -9.66
C HIS A 151 -12.20 -15.58 -8.27
N MET A 152 -11.08 -15.42 -7.56
CA MET A 152 -10.99 -15.86 -6.15
C MET A 152 -11.90 -15.03 -5.25
N MET A 153 -11.99 -13.72 -5.51
CA MET A 153 -12.87 -12.80 -4.77
C MET A 153 -14.34 -13.18 -4.98
N GLU A 154 -14.73 -13.45 -6.23
CA GLU A 154 -16.07 -13.93 -6.56
C GLU A 154 -16.41 -15.22 -5.82
N ARG A 155 -15.54 -16.25 -5.93
CA ARG A 155 -15.74 -17.51 -5.24
C ARG A 155 -15.95 -17.33 -3.75
N TYR A 156 -15.09 -16.54 -3.10
CA TYR A 156 -15.19 -16.28 -1.68
C TYR A 156 -16.52 -15.61 -1.28
N LEU A 157 -16.93 -14.59 -2.03
CA LEU A 157 -18.17 -13.86 -1.74
C LEU A 157 -19.43 -14.72 -1.99
N LEU A 158 -19.43 -15.55 -3.02
CA LEU A 158 -20.51 -16.52 -3.26
C LEU A 158 -20.62 -17.54 -2.13
N GLU A 159 -19.49 -18.03 -1.60
CA GLU A 159 -19.46 -18.92 -0.43
C GLU A 159 -19.99 -18.24 0.86
N GLN A 160 -19.86 -16.90 0.96
CA GLN A 160 -20.46 -16.10 2.03
C GLN A 160 -21.94 -15.75 1.80
N GLY A 161 -22.54 -16.22 0.71
CA GLY A 161 -23.95 -16.00 0.40
C GLY A 161 -24.25 -14.68 -0.33
N VAL A 162 -23.24 -13.96 -0.79
CA VAL A 162 -23.46 -12.75 -1.62
C VAL A 162 -24.05 -13.18 -2.96
N PRO A 163 -25.16 -12.56 -3.43
CA PRO A 163 -25.82 -12.97 -4.65
C PRO A 163 -24.97 -12.64 -5.89
N ALA A 164 -24.85 -13.60 -6.82
CA ALA A 164 -24.03 -13.46 -8.02
C ALA A 164 -24.38 -12.23 -8.86
N HIS A 165 -25.64 -11.81 -8.89
CA HIS A 165 -26.05 -10.62 -9.63
C HIS A 165 -25.51 -9.30 -9.06
N ALA A 166 -24.99 -9.29 -7.83
CA ALA A 166 -24.35 -8.14 -7.21
C ALA A 166 -22.83 -8.06 -7.55
N LEU A 167 -22.26 -9.09 -8.18
CA LEU A 167 -20.83 -9.19 -8.46
C LEU A 167 -20.52 -8.90 -9.94
N LEU A 168 -19.53 -8.04 -10.17
CA LEU A 168 -18.99 -7.71 -11.49
C LEU A 168 -17.49 -7.97 -11.47
N ILE A 169 -16.94 -8.58 -12.53
CA ILE A 169 -15.56 -9.08 -12.58
C ILE A 169 -14.69 -8.23 -13.51
N GLU A 170 -13.62 -7.64 -12.97
CA GLU A 170 -12.53 -7.04 -13.75
C GLU A 170 -11.26 -7.87 -13.49
N ASP A 171 -10.85 -8.70 -14.45
CA ASP A 171 -9.79 -9.71 -14.31
C ASP A 171 -8.57 -9.47 -15.20
N LYS A 172 -8.47 -8.30 -15.87
CA LYS A 172 -7.45 -8.00 -16.89
C LYS A 172 -6.33 -7.09 -16.40
N SER A 173 -6.52 -6.47 -15.25
CA SER A 173 -5.59 -5.49 -14.71
C SER A 173 -4.35 -6.12 -14.09
N SER A 174 -3.23 -5.40 -14.11
CA SER A 174 -1.98 -5.78 -13.45
C SER A 174 -1.52 -4.80 -12.37
N ASN A 175 -2.29 -3.73 -12.14
CA ASN A 175 -2.01 -2.72 -11.14
C ASN A 175 -3.26 -1.87 -10.86
N THR A 176 -3.22 -1.07 -9.78
CA THR A 176 -4.36 -0.28 -9.31
C THR A 176 -4.87 0.75 -10.34
N ILE A 177 -3.99 1.33 -11.15
CA ILE A 177 -4.40 2.29 -12.20
C ILE A 177 -5.24 1.56 -13.25
N GLN A 178 -4.82 0.37 -13.67
CA GLN A 178 -5.57 -0.45 -14.61
C GLN A 178 -6.87 -0.98 -14.00
N ASN A 179 -6.88 -1.41 -12.71
CA ASN A 179 -8.11 -1.81 -12.02
C ASN A 179 -9.20 -0.74 -12.19
N ILE A 180 -8.87 0.51 -11.89
CA ILE A 180 -9.82 1.61 -11.92
C ILE A 180 -10.20 1.97 -13.38
N ALA A 181 -9.23 2.03 -14.28
CA ALA A 181 -9.48 2.38 -15.68
C ALA A 181 -10.32 1.32 -16.40
N ASN A 182 -10.01 0.04 -16.19
CA ASN A 182 -10.74 -1.07 -16.79
C ASN A 182 -12.15 -1.17 -16.22
N ALA A 183 -12.31 -1.10 -14.89
CA ALA A 183 -13.62 -1.10 -14.23
C ALA A 183 -14.49 0.07 -14.75
N LYS A 184 -13.91 1.27 -14.85
CA LYS A 184 -14.62 2.44 -15.39
C LYS A 184 -15.14 2.21 -16.81
N ALA A 185 -14.31 1.64 -17.68
CA ALA A 185 -14.64 1.41 -19.09
C ALA A 185 -15.61 0.24 -19.28
N GLU A 186 -15.40 -0.88 -18.56
CA GLU A 186 -16.15 -2.11 -18.73
C GLU A 186 -17.59 -1.99 -18.19
N PHE A 187 -17.78 -1.25 -17.08
CA PHE A 187 -19.07 -1.13 -16.41
C PHE A 187 -19.71 0.26 -16.54
N ASP A 188 -19.18 1.12 -17.43
CA ASP A 188 -19.70 2.48 -17.69
C ASP A 188 -19.92 3.28 -16.38
N LEU A 189 -18.87 3.39 -15.57
CA LEU A 189 -18.96 4.02 -14.25
C LEU A 189 -18.89 5.56 -14.29
N ALA A 190 -18.75 6.18 -15.47
CA ALA A 190 -18.69 7.63 -15.59
C ALA A 190 -19.99 8.29 -15.12
N GLY A 191 -19.90 9.22 -14.16
CA GLY A 191 -21.05 9.90 -13.58
C GLY A 191 -21.93 9.03 -12.67
N ARG A 192 -21.47 7.83 -12.29
CA ARG A 192 -22.13 6.99 -11.31
C ARG A 192 -21.59 7.28 -9.90
N ARG A 193 -22.39 7.04 -8.88
CA ARG A 193 -21.93 7.11 -7.49
C ARG A 193 -21.04 5.90 -7.24
N THR A 194 -19.74 6.15 -7.15
CA THR A 194 -18.74 5.09 -6.99
C THR A 194 -18.01 5.19 -5.65
N ALA A 195 -17.62 4.05 -5.11
CA ALA A 195 -16.80 3.95 -3.91
C ALA A 195 -15.69 2.91 -4.10
N VAL A 196 -14.72 2.89 -3.18
CA VAL A 196 -13.64 1.90 -3.18
C VAL A 196 -13.43 1.28 -1.81
N ILE A 197 -13.26 -0.03 -1.78
CA ILE A 197 -12.84 -0.81 -0.62
C ILE A 197 -11.42 -1.30 -0.85
N THR A 198 -10.54 -0.97 0.07
CA THR A 198 -9.17 -1.48 0.13
C THR A 198 -8.64 -1.40 1.55
N ASN A 199 -7.42 -1.95 1.84
CA ASN A 199 -6.89 -1.81 3.19
C ASN A 199 -6.56 -0.35 3.51
N GLU A 200 -6.61 -0.01 4.81
CA GLU A 200 -6.46 1.35 5.34
C GLU A 200 -5.22 2.07 4.77
N PHE A 201 -4.05 1.40 4.78
CA PHE A 201 -2.81 2.00 4.29
C PHE A 201 -2.85 2.39 2.80
N HIS A 202 -3.71 1.77 2.01
CA HIS A 202 -3.81 1.97 0.56
C HIS A 202 -4.92 2.95 0.15
N LEU A 203 -5.84 3.26 1.06
CA LEU A 203 -7.09 3.96 0.74
C LEU A 203 -6.85 5.38 0.18
N ALA A 204 -5.92 6.14 0.77
CA ALA A 204 -5.59 7.49 0.29
C ALA A 204 -5.18 7.48 -1.19
N ARG A 205 -4.31 6.54 -1.59
CA ARG A 205 -3.85 6.43 -2.99
C ARG A 205 -4.95 5.91 -3.91
N ALA A 206 -5.74 4.95 -3.49
CA ALA A 206 -6.86 4.43 -4.28
C ALA A 206 -7.89 5.53 -4.58
N ARG A 207 -8.29 6.32 -3.57
CA ARG A 207 -9.19 7.47 -3.72
C ARG A 207 -8.62 8.50 -4.70
N ARG A 208 -7.33 8.83 -4.58
CA ARG A 208 -6.67 9.77 -5.49
C ARG A 208 -6.69 9.28 -6.95
N LEU A 209 -6.42 8.00 -7.17
CA LEU A 209 -6.47 7.41 -8.51
C LEU A 209 -7.88 7.36 -9.08
N MET A 210 -8.92 7.14 -8.26
CA MET A 210 -10.32 7.25 -8.70
C MET A 210 -10.66 8.69 -9.13
N GLU A 211 -10.26 9.68 -8.33
CA GLU A 211 -10.45 11.10 -8.67
C GLU A 211 -9.77 11.47 -10.00
N GLN A 212 -8.55 11.01 -10.22
CA GLN A 212 -7.83 11.21 -11.49
C GLN A 212 -8.52 10.53 -12.68
N ALA A 213 -9.18 9.39 -12.43
CA ALA A 213 -10.00 8.72 -13.43
C ALA A 213 -11.36 9.42 -13.67
N GLY A 214 -11.68 10.49 -12.92
CA GLY A 214 -12.97 11.19 -12.99
C GLY A 214 -14.13 10.37 -12.43
N LEU A 215 -13.87 9.55 -11.41
CA LEU A 215 -14.86 8.80 -10.65
C LEU A 215 -15.08 9.48 -9.29
N GLU A 216 -16.26 9.31 -8.68
CA GLU A 216 -16.44 9.59 -7.27
C GLU A 216 -15.52 8.69 -6.46
N ASN A 217 -14.99 9.20 -5.34
CA ASN A 217 -13.91 8.55 -4.61
C ASN A 217 -14.22 8.27 -3.15
N ALA A 218 -15.50 8.08 -2.80
CA ALA A 218 -15.87 7.62 -1.47
C ALA A 218 -15.09 6.35 -1.11
N GLY A 219 -14.63 6.23 0.13
CA GLY A 219 -13.73 5.15 0.51
C GLY A 219 -14.08 4.48 1.82
N MET A 220 -13.95 3.15 1.87
CA MET A 220 -14.11 2.36 3.08
C MET A 220 -12.85 1.51 3.32
N PRO A 221 -12.15 1.73 4.45
CA PRO A 221 -10.96 0.96 4.79
C PRO A 221 -11.32 -0.43 5.31
N ALA A 222 -10.63 -1.45 4.81
CA ALA A 222 -10.61 -2.77 5.39
C ALA A 222 -9.39 -2.90 6.33
N PRO A 223 -9.54 -3.40 7.56
CA PRO A 223 -8.45 -3.49 8.52
C PRO A 223 -7.38 -4.49 8.06
N THR A 224 -6.11 -4.14 8.21
CA THR A 224 -5.03 -5.09 7.98
C THR A 224 -4.88 -6.01 9.19
N PRO A 225 -5.00 -7.34 9.02
CA PRO A 225 -5.19 -8.27 10.15
C PRO A 225 -4.01 -8.37 11.13
N TYR A 226 -2.77 -8.13 10.65
CA TYR A 226 -1.55 -8.30 11.43
C TYR A 226 -0.74 -7.02 11.51
N LEU A 227 -0.30 -6.62 12.70
CA LEU A 227 0.52 -5.41 12.90
C LEU A 227 1.79 -5.41 12.03
N SER A 228 2.49 -6.53 11.93
CA SER A 228 3.69 -6.65 11.10
C SER A 228 3.40 -6.43 9.61
N LEU A 229 2.28 -6.95 9.11
CA LEU A 229 1.83 -6.75 7.75
C LEU A 229 1.44 -5.27 7.53
N ARG A 230 0.71 -4.67 8.46
CA ARG A 230 0.32 -3.26 8.42
C ARG A 230 1.56 -2.36 8.34
N LEU A 231 2.53 -2.53 9.25
CA LEU A 231 3.75 -1.72 9.27
C LEU A 231 4.54 -1.83 7.96
N VAL A 232 4.75 -3.04 7.44
CA VAL A 232 5.48 -3.22 6.18
C VAL A 232 4.67 -2.71 4.97
N SER A 233 3.35 -2.83 5.01
CA SER A 233 2.48 -2.24 3.98
C SER A 233 2.57 -0.72 3.93
N HIS A 234 2.68 -0.03 5.07
CA HIS A 234 2.95 1.41 5.13
C HIS A 234 4.31 1.78 4.51
N LEU A 235 5.37 0.95 4.71
CA LEU A 235 6.66 1.17 4.04
C LEU A 235 6.53 1.02 2.52
N ARG A 236 5.81 0.00 2.06
CA ARG A 236 5.57 -0.23 0.63
C ARG A 236 4.73 0.89 0.01
N GLU A 237 3.70 1.33 0.73
CA GLU A 237 2.82 2.40 0.28
C GLU A 237 3.56 3.75 0.20
N TYR A 238 4.48 4.02 1.15
CA TYR A 238 5.38 5.16 1.05
C TYR A 238 6.15 5.15 -0.28
N CYS A 239 6.78 4.03 -0.63
CA CYS A 239 7.54 3.93 -1.89
C CYS A 239 6.63 4.11 -3.13
N SER A 240 5.43 3.51 -3.10
CA SER A 240 4.46 3.61 -4.21
C SER A 240 3.97 5.04 -4.39
N THR A 241 3.61 5.72 -3.31
CA THR A 241 3.12 7.11 -3.32
C THR A 241 4.24 8.07 -3.73
N LEU A 242 5.46 7.90 -3.17
CA LEU A 242 6.62 8.70 -3.58
C LEU A 242 6.92 8.54 -5.08
N GLY A 243 6.86 7.32 -5.60
CA GLY A 243 7.03 7.05 -7.03
C GLY A 243 6.01 7.78 -7.90
N LEU A 244 4.74 7.80 -7.49
CA LEU A 244 3.70 8.56 -8.21
C LEU A 244 3.92 10.08 -8.13
N ILE A 245 4.35 10.60 -6.98
CA ILE A 245 4.68 12.03 -6.80
C ILE A 245 5.85 12.42 -7.72
N LEU A 246 6.94 11.65 -7.71
CA LEU A 246 8.14 11.94 -8.51
C LEU A 246 7.90 11.83 -10.02
N THR A 247 6.94 11.01 -10.44
CA THR A 247 6.55 10.86 -11.86
C THR A 247 5.44 11.80 -12.28
N GLY A 248 4.96 12.69 -11.40
CA GLY A 248 3.86 13.63 -11.67
C GLY A 248 2.49 12.96 -11.85
N ARG A 249 2.35 11.70 -11.44
CA ARG A 249 1.11 10.92 -11.57
C ARG A 249 0.22 10.95 -10.32
N TYR A 250 0.64 11.65 -9.30
CA TYR A 250 -0.13 11.76 -8.05
C TYR A 250 -1.01 13.03 -8.01
N PHE A 251 -0.60 14.10 -8.69
CA PHE A 251 -1.28 15.40 -8.70
C PHE A 251 -1.99 15.67 -10.02
#